data_6c4455e27fb353913387b463c96cc1e6
#
_entry.id   6c4455e27fb353913387b463c96cc1e6
#
_cell.length_a   1.000
_cell.length_b   1.000
_cell.length_c   1.000
_cell.angle_alpha   90.00
_cell.angle_beta   90.00
_cell.angle_gamma   90.00
#
_symmetry.space_group_name_H-M   'P 1'
#
loop_
_entity.id
_entity.type
_entity.pdbx_description
1 polymer ?
#
loop_
_entity_poly.entity_id
_entity_poly.type
_entity_poly.pdbx_seq_one_letter_code
_entity_poly.pdbx_strand_id
1 'polypeptide(L)'
;MPNYNTDKTTEEIAFGIRRRVFEHTIRNNGGYLSQACSAAEQLAWLYNEALHIGPSVLPMVPPPFAGVPSADNPDYYTGAGYHGAVAPEYDRLFIAPAHYALVAYAALVEVGRMSPEGLLMFNKDGSSVEQIGAEHSPGMEVHNGTLGIGLSTGAGLAYGRRLRGESGLVWVYMSDGEVQEGQTWEAIQSCAHHGIDNVKAIMDVNRQQCDGAMSSVMEVGDIQKKMEQFGAKVISVNAHALDEIRDAAAEKHPGQPLIILAHSSPYHAMPPLKKRFPRLHYVRFQSEEERAAMNRDIAVAMGLDPVEYDA
;
A
#
# COMPACT_ATOMS: atom_id res chain seq x y z
N MET A 1 -20.92 6.17 6.83
CA MET A 1 -21.26 5.74 5.46
C MET A 1 -19.96 5.74 4.69
N PRO A 2 -19.66 4.72 3.84
CA PRO A 2 -18.44 4.75 3.05
C PRO A 2 -18.42 6.00 2.17
N ASN A 3 -17.27 6.67 2.14
CA ASN A 3 -17.07 7.94 1.44
C ASN A 3 -16.65 7.73 -0.03
N TYR A 4 -17.17 6.68 -0.70
CA TYR A 4 -16.66 6.22 -1.99
C TYR A 4 -17.75 6.26 -3.07
N ASN A 5 -17.33 6.53 -4.30
CA ASN A 5 -18.19 6.44 -5.49
C ASN A 5 -18.23 5.01 -6.06
N THR A 6 -18.29 4.00 -5.20
CA THR A 6 -18.35 2.60 -5.66
C THR A 6 -19.33 1.80 -4.82
N ASP A 7 -20.15 0.98 -5.51
CA ASP A 7 -21.03 0.00 -4.88
C ASP A 7 -20.36 -1.37 -4.75
N LYS A 8 -19.04 -1.46 -5.00
CA LYS A 8 -18.26 -2.71 -4.97
C LYS A 8 -18.05 -3.20 -3.55
N THR A 9 -18.06 -4.53 -3.40
CA THR A 9 -17.57 -5.18 -2.17
C THR A 9 -16.06 -5.07 -2.04
N THR A 10 -15.52 -5.30 -0.85
CA THR A 10 -14.08 -5.30 -0.60
C THR A 10 -13.36 -6.37 -1.42
N GLU A 11 -13.99 -7.54 -1.61
CA GLU A 11 -13.50 -8.63 -2.47
C GLU A 11 -13.44 -8.23 -3.94
N GLU A 12 -14.47 -7.54 -4.45
CA GLU A 12 -14.49 -7.03 -5.82
C GLU A 12 -13.42 -5.96 -6.05
N ILE A 13 -13.18 -5.10 -5.06
CA ILE A 13 -12.09 -4.12 -5.10
C ILE A 13 -10.73 -4.83 -5.13
N ALA A 14 -10.51 -5.83 -4.25
CA ALA A 14 -9.27 -6.61 -4.22
C ALA A 14 -9.01 -7.34 -5.55
N PHE A 15 -10.05 -7.93 -6.14
CA PHE A 15 -9.97 -8.53 -7.47
C PHE A 15 -9.60 -7.48 -8.54
N GLY A 16 -10.25 -6.32 -8.51
CA GLY A 16 -10.00 -5.21 -9.43
C GLY A 16 -8.56 -4.69 -9.34
N ILE A 17 -8.02 -4.55 -8.12
CA ILE A 17 -6.61 -4.18 -7.90
C ILE A 17 -5.67 -5.16 -8.61
N ARG A 18 -5.85 -6.46 -8.38
CA ARG A 18 -5.03 -7.50 -9.04
C ARG A 18 -5.13 -7.45 -10.54
N ARG A 19 -6.35 -7.32 -11.08
CA ARG A 19 -6.59 -7.23 -12.53
C ARG A 19 -5.83 -6.04 -13.12
N ARG A 20 -5.91 -4.85 -12.53
CA ARG A 20 -5.23 -3.65 -13.06
C ARG A 20 -3.72 -3.79 -13.04
N VAL A 21 -3.15 -4.32 -11.97
CA VAL A 21 -1.69 -4.54 -11.89
C VAL A 21 -1.24 -5.62 -12.87
N PHE A 22 -2.06 -6.66 -13.07
CA PHE A 22 -1.82 -7.68 -14.10
C PHE A 22 -1.83 -7.07 -15.50
N GLU A 23 -2.88 -6.34 -15.86
CA GLU A 23 -2.99 -5.65 -17.14
C GLU A 23 -1.80 -4.70 -17.40
N HIS A 24 -1.44 -3.91 -16.38
CA HIS A 24 -0.28 -3.01 -16.46
C HIS A 24 1.02 -3.78 -16.70
N THR A 25 1.25 -4.87 -15.94
CA THR A 25 2.49 -5.65 -16.04
C THR A 25 2.63 -6.32 -17.40
N ILE A 26 1.53 -6.85 -17.93
CA ILE A 26 1.53 -7.43 -19.26
C ILE A 26 1.80 -6.37 -20.33
N ARG A 27 1.10 -5.23 -20.32
CA ARG A 27 1.26 -4.17 -21.34
C ARG A 27 2.64 -3.54 -21.34
N ASN A 28 3.25 -3.35 -20.17
CA ASN A 28 4.52 -2.63 -20.04
C ASN A 28 5.75 -3.55 -19.86
N ASN A 29 5.57 -4.86 -19.93
CA ASN A 29 6.62 -5.85 -19.62
C ASN A 29 7.33 -5.56 -18.31
N GLY A 30 6.56 -5.17 -17.29
CA GLY A 30 7.14 -4.88 -15.96
C GLY A 30 6.10 -4.41 -14.96
N GLY A 31 6.16 -4.94 -13.74
CA GLY A 31 5.25 -4.53 -12.68
C GLY A 31 5.39 -5.34 -11.39
N TYR A 32 4.64 -4.90 -10.41
CA TYR A 32 4.65 -5.42 -9.03
C TYR A 32 3.50 -6.42 -8.80
N LEU A 33 3.46 -7.51 -9.60
CA LEU A 33 2.38 -8.51 -9.53
C LEU A 33 2.30 -9.21 -8.17
N SER A 34 3.44 -9.53 -7.56
CA SER A 34 3.44 -10.22 -6.27
C SER A 34 2.90 -9.33 -5.15
N GLN A 35 3.15 -8.02 -5.22
CA GLN A 35 2.57 -7.06 -4.27
C GLN A 35 1.05 -6.95 -4.46
N ALA A 36 0.54 -7.01 -5.68
CA ALA A 36 -0.90 -7.08 -5.90
C ALA A 36 -1.51 -8.39 -5.39
N CYS A 37 -0.77 -9.52 -5.48
CA CYS A 37 -1.21 -10.78 -4.90
C CYS A 37 -1.29 -10.71 -3.38
N SER A 38 -0.27 -10.15 -2.73
CA SER A 38 -0.16 -10.13 -1.27
C SER A 38 -1.02 -9.05 -0.60
N ALA A 39 -1.15 -7.87 -1.23
CA ALA A 39 -1.69 -6.66 -0.59
C ALA A 39 -3.13 -6.28 -0.98
N ALA A 40 -3.72 -6.93 -1.98
CA ALA A 40 -4.99 -6.44 -2.54
C ALA A 40 -6.13 -6.41 -1.53
N GLU A 41 -6.31 -7.43 -0.68
CA GLU A 41 -7.33 -7.46 0.36
C GLU A 41 -7.08 -6.37 1.41
N GLN A 42 -5.82 -6.19 1.81
CA GLN A 42 -5.43 -5.22 2.82
C GLN A 42 -5.74 -3.79 2.37
N LEU A 43 -5.35 -3.42 1.14
CA LEU A 43 -5.61 -2.09 0.60
C LEU A 43 -7.09 -1.89 0.25
N ALA A 44 -7.76 -2.92 -0.28
CA ALA A 44 -9.20 -2.87 -0.51
C ALA A 44 -9.96 -2.61 0.79
N TRP A 45 -9.63 -3.33 1.86
CA TRP A 45 -10.23 -3.16 3.18
C TRP A 45 -9.92 -1.78 3.77
N LEU A 46 -8.66 -1.32 3.71
CA LEU A 46 -8.29 0.01 4.19
C LEU A 46 -9.17 1.09 3.53
N TYR A 47 -9.25 1.09 2.20
CA TYR A 47 -10.00 2.12 1.48
C TYR A 47 -11.52 1.95 1.58
N ASN A 48 -12.05 0.74 1.63
CA ASN A 48 -13.50 0.50 1.59
C ASN A 48 -14.16 0.50 2.97
N GLU A 49 -13.44 0.13 4.02
CA GLU A 49 -14.05 -0.10 5.33
C GLU A 49 -13.36 0.65 6.47
N ALA A 50 -12.02 0.72 6.49
CA ALA A 50 -11.30 1.19 7.67
C ALA A 50 -11.15 2.71 7.74
N LEU A 51 -10.79 3.34 6.60
CA LEU A 51 -10.45 4.74 6.55
C LEU A 51 -11.69 5.64 6.62
N HIS A 52 -11.72 6.55 7.57
CA HIS A 52 -12.64 7.67 7.59
C HIS A 52 -12.00 8.87 6.90
N ILE A 53 -12.21 8.99 5.59
CA ILE A 53 -11.61 10.04 4.73
C ILE A 53 -12.70 10.80 3.94
N GLY A 54 -12.42 12.05 3.60
CA GLY A 54 -13.34 12.89 2.84
C GLY A 54 -13.39 12.53 1.35
N PRO A 55 -14.31 13.12 0.56
CA PRO A 55 -14.29 13.02 -0.89
C PRO A 55 -12.98 13.57 -1.44
N SER A 56 -12.46 12.98 -2.55
CA SER A 56 -11.27 13.52 -3.21
C SER A 56 -11.47 14.98 -3.60
N VAL A 57 -10.46 15.80 -3.34
CA VAL A 57 -10.45 17.23 -3.74
C VAL A 57 -9.56 17.47 -4.96
N LEU A 58 -9.00 16.40 -5.55
CA LEU A 58 -8.15 16.43 -6.73
C LEU A 58 -8.87 15.86 -7.95
N PRO A 59 -8.41 16.21 -9.18
CA PRO A 59 -8.96 15.66 -10.41
C PRO A 59 -8.80 14.14 -10.49
N MET A 60 -9.78 13.47 -11.10
CA MET A 60 -9.76 12.02 -11.33
C MET A 60 -8.57 11.57 -12.19
N VAL A 61 -8.17 12.37 -13.17
CA VAL A 61 -6.89 12.19 -13.89
C VAL A 61 -5.86 13.05 -13.17
N PRO A 62 -4.81 12.44 -12.60
CA PRO A 62 -3.77 13.19 -11.90
C PRO A 62 -3.13 14.23 -12.82
N PRO A 63 -2.98 15.49 -12.37
CA PRO A 63 -2.31 16.49 -13.17
C PRO A 63 -0.83 16.16 -13.35
N PRO A 64 -0.18 16.70 -14.39
CA PRO A 64 1.26 16.58 -14.55
C PRO A 64 2.01 17.10 -13.32
N PHE A 65 3.23 16.64 -13.13
CA PHE A 65 4.10 17.14 -12.06
C PHE A 65 4.36 18.64 -12.25
N ALA A 66 3.91 19.46 -11.32
CA ALA A 66 3.99 20.91 -11.37
C ALA A 66 5.19 21.49 -10.60
N GLY A 67 6.14 20.64 -10.19
CA GLY A 67 7.26 21.03 -9.33
C GLY A 67 6.96 20.81 -7.85
N VAL A 68 7.97 21.04 -7.02
CA VAL A 68 7.86 20.90 -5.56
C VAL A 68 7.25 22.14 -4.92
N PRO A 69 6.64 22.03 -3.74
CA PRO A 69 6.14 23.17 -2.98
C PRO A 69 7.25 24.19 -2.70
N SER A 70 7.01 25.42 -3.05
CA SER A 70 7.92 26.55 -2.73
C SER A 70 7.15 27.85 -2.68
N ALA A 71 7.80 28.91 -2.20
CA ALA A 71 7.22 30.26 -2.21
C ALA A 71 6.91 30.76 -3.63
N ASP A 72 7.66 30.25 -4.62
CA ASP A 72 7.54 30.63 -6.01
C ASP A 72 6.68 29.63 -6.84
N ASN A 73 6.12 28.60 -6.19
CA ASN A 73 5.23 27.62 -6.81
C ASN A 73 3.92 27.49 -6.05
N PRO A 74 2.98 28.44 -6.21
CA PRO A 74 1.69 28.42 -5.51
C PRO A 74 0.71 27.37 -6.06
N ASP A 75 0.96 26.85 -7.26
CA ASP A 75 0.08 25.90 -7.96
C ASP A 75 0.43 24.43 -7.65
N TYR A 76 1.36 24.19 -6.73
CA TYR A 76 1.63 22.83 -6.30
C TYR A 76 0.41 22.18 -5.62
N TYR A 77 0.33 20.87 -5.71
CA TYR A 77 -0.69 20.09 -4.99
C TYR A 77 -0.05 18.92 -4.27
N THR A 78 -0.75 18.39 -3.27
CA THR A 78 -0.32 17.19 -2.54
C THR A 78 -1.23 16.01 -2.88
N GLY A 79 -0.65 14.86 -3.11
CA GLY A 79 -1.37 13.61 -3.38
C GLY A 79 -2.31 13.19 -2.25
N ALA A 80 -2.07 13.69 -1.04
CA ALA A 80 -2.99 13.54 0.10
C ALA A 80 -4.43 14.02 -0.22
N GLY A 81 -4.60 14.95 -1.15
CA GLY A 81 -5.91 15.42 -1.60
C GLY A 81 -6.80 14.33 -2.22
N TYR A 82 -6.22 13.19 -2.65
CA TYR A 82 -7.00 12.01 -3.05
C TYR A 82 -7.69 11.32 -1.88
N HIS A 83 -7.23 11.57 -0.63
CA HIS A 83 -7.91 11.16 0.60
C HIS A 83 -8.92 12.20 1.10
N GLY A 84 -9.06 13.31 0.40
CA GLY A 84 -9.94 14.40 0.76
C GLY A 84 -9.22 15.60 1.39
N ALA A 85 -9.99 16.58 1.82
CA ALA A 85 -9.45 17.73 2.54
C ALA A 85 -8.86 17.29 3.90
N VAL A 86 -7.80 17.97 4.33
CA VAL A 86 -7.25 17.76 5.68
C VAL A 86 -8.22 18.32 6.72
N ALA A 87 -8.75 17.46 7.60
CA ALA A 87 -9.64 17.84 8.68
C ALA A 87 -9.32 17.07 9.98
N PRO A 88 -9.65 17.63 11.16
CA PRO A 88 -9.35 17.00 12.45
C PRO A 88 -9.96 15.61 12.66
N GLU A 89 -11.10 15.36 12.04
CA GLU A 89 -11.86 14.11 12.13
C GLU A 89 -11.47 13.07 11.09
N TYR A 90 -10.83 13.47 9.97
CA TYR A 90 -10.44 12.54 8.91
C TYR A 90 -9.13 11.84 9.20
N ASP A 91 -9.08 10.58 8.82
CA ASP A 91 -7.87 9.76 8.93
C ASP A 91 -6.80 10.17 7.90
N ARG A 92 -5.58 9.74 8.16
CA ARG A 92 -4.44 9.88 7.25
C ARG A 92 -3.86 8.51 6.95
N LEU A 93 -3.44 8.30 5.71
CA LEU A 93 -2.84 7.04 5.27
C LEU A 93 -1.44 7.26 4.68
N PHE A 94 -0.45 6.60 5.25
CA PHE A 94 0.91 6.54 4.76
C PHE A 94 1.18 5.19 4.08
N ILE A 95 1.52 5.21 2.80
CA ILE A 95 2.03 4.04 2.08
C ILE A 95 3.55 4.09 2.20
N ALA A 96 4.11 3.39 3.19
CA ALA A 96 5.53 3.48 3.50
C ALA A 96 6.45 2.90 2.41
N PRO A 97 6.19 1.70 1.81
CA PRO A 97 7.10 1.13 0.83
C PRO A 97 6.73 1.51 -0.61
N ALA A 98 7.70 2.05 -1.36
CA ALA A 98 7.53 2.51 -2.74
C ALA A 98 7.02 1.41 -3.71
N HIS A 99 7.43 0.16 -3.50
CA HIS A 99 7.04 -0.95 -4.37
C HIS A 99 5.55 -1.36 -4.29
N TYR A 100 4.77 -0.72 -3.40
CA TYR A 100 3.30 -0.83 -3.37
C TYR A 100 2.60 0.35 -4.09
N ALA A 101 3.33 1.34 -4.61
CA ALA A 101 2.71 2.50 -5.24
C ALA A 101 1.73 2.12 -6.37
N LEU A 102 2.13 1.23 -7.29
CA LEU A 102 1.25 0.76 -8.36
C LEU A 102 -0.03 0.11 -7.82
N VAL A 103 0.08 -0.66 -6.74
CA VAL A 103 -1.06 -1.35 -6.09
C VAL A 103 -1.98 -0.34 -5.41
N ALA A 104 -1.41 0.68 -4.75
CA ALA A 104 -2.15 1.77 -4.13
C ALA A 104 -2.90 2.63 -5.17
N TYR A 105 -2.27 2.94 -6.31
CA TYR A 105 -2.96 3.63 -7.41
C TYR A 105 -4.09 2.80 -8.00
N ALA A 106 -3.87 1.48 -8.15
CA ALA A 106 -4.94 0.57 -8.58
C ALA A 106 -6.11 0.56 -7.58
N ALA A 107 -5.82 0.63 -6.27
CA ALA A 107 -6.84 0.76 -5.24
C ALA A 107 -7.63 2.07 -5.37
N LEU A 108 -6.94 3.22 -5.57
CA LEU A 108 -7.61 4.51 -5.81
C LEU A 108 -8.54 4.46 -7.01
N VAL A 109 -8.17 3.73 -8.07
CA VAL A 109 -9.04 3.55 -9.25
C VAL A 109 -10.26 2.71 -8.89
N GLU A 110 -10.07 1.60 -8.18
CA GLU A 110 -11.18 0.68 -7.84
C GLU A 110 -12.19 1.31 -6.88
N VAL A 111 -11.75 2.21 -6.00
CA VAL A 111 -12.65 2.95 -5.10
C VAL A 111 -13.14 4.30 -5.69
N GLY A 112 -12.90 4.56 -6.97
CA GLY A 112 -13.41 5.74 -7.67
C GLY A 112 -12.80 7.07 -7.24
N ARG A 113 -11.55 7.07 -6.76
CA ARG A 113 -10.80 8.29 -6.40
C ARG A 113 -9.82 8.75 -7.48
N MET A 114 -9.46 7.85 -8.39
CA MET A 114 -8.63 8.12 -9.56
C MET A 114 -9.25 7.42 -10.78
N SER A 115 -9.12 7.98 -11.97
CA SER A 115 -9.62 7.34 -13.18
C SER A 115 -8.62 6.28 -13.71
N PRO A 116 -9.08 5.30 -14.51
CA PRO A 116 -8.19 4.34 -15.17
C PRO A 116 -7.12 5.02 -16.05
N GLU A 117 -7.46 6.14 -16.68
CA GLU A 117 -6.52 6.93 -17.52
C GLU A 117 -5.35 7.45 -16.67
N GLY A 118 -5.59 7.80 -15.41
CA GLY A 118 -4.54 8.20 -14.48
C GLY A 118 -3.53 7.08 -14.25
N LEU A 119 -3.98 5.84 -14.15
CA LEU A 119 -3.07 4.69 -13.98
C LEU A 119 -2.19 4.43 -15.21
N LEU A 120 -2.66 4.77 -16.42
CA LEU A 120 -1.86 4.68 -17.65
C LEU A 120 -0.66 5.65 -17.65
N MET A 121 -0.69 6.67 -16.79
CA MET A 121 0.41 7.62 -16.61
C MET A 121 1.50 7.11 -15.66
N PHE A 122 1.37 5.89 -15.12
CA PHE A 122 2.35 5.33 -14.18
C PHE A 122 3.76 5.33 -14.78
N ASN A 123 4.67 6.00 -14.09
CA ASN A 123 6.09 6.10 -14.42
C ASN A 123 6.38 6.67 -15.83
N LYS A 124 5.50 7.55 -16.34
CA LYS A 124 5.73 8.32 -17.56
C LYS A 124 6.42 9.64 -17.23
N ASP A 125 7.28 10.13 -18.13
CA ASP A 125 7.97 11.40 -17.96
C ASP A 125 6.99 12.56 -17.75
N GLY A 126 7.22 13.38 -16.74
CA GLY A 126 6.36 14.50 -16.37
C GLY A 126 5.05 14.12 -15.66
N SER A 127 4.83 12.84 -15.40
CA SER A 127 3.67 12.38 -14.62
C SER A 127 3.92 12.53 -13.12
N SER A 128 2.85 12.73 -12.36
CA SER A 128 2.85 12.64 -10.90
C SER A 128 2.54 11.22 -10.39
N VAL A 129 2.21 10.29 -11.29
CA VAL A 129 1.92 8.88 -10.94
C VAL A 129 3.22 8.09 -11.00
N GLU A 130 4.01 8.19 -9.94
CA GLU A 130 5.40 7.72 -9.90
C GLU A 130 5.54 6.38 -9.19
N GLN A 131 6.55 5.60 -9.60
CA GLN A 131 6.89 4.33 -8.94
C GLN A 131 7.42 4.56 -7.53
N ILE A 132 8.27 5.57 -7.36
CA ILE A 132 8.71 6.03 -6.03
C ILE A 132 7.87 7.27 -5.75
N GLY A 133 6.76 7.08 -5.06
CA GLY A 133 5.81 8.15 -4.80
C GLY A 133 6.40 9.22 -3.89
N ALA A 134 6.08 10.45 -4.22
CA ALA A 134 6.38 11.62 -3.41
C ALA A 134 5.07 12.28 -2.94
N GLU A 135 5.16 13.36 -2.19
CA GLU A 135 4.00 14.06 -1.63
C GLU A 135 3.01 14.60 -2.66
N HIS A 136 3.41 14.68 -3.94
CA HIS A 136 2.53 15.06 -5.06
C HIS A 136 1.91 13.84 -5.77
N SER A 137 2.38 12.63 -5.48
CA SER A 137 1.86 11.42 -6.12
C SER A 137 0.50 11.02 -5.53
N PRO A 138 -0.46 10.54 -6.34
CA PRO A 138 -1.82 10.27 -5.88
C PRO A 138 -1.91 9.39 -4.64
N GLY A 139 -2.57 9.87 -3.58
CA GLY A 139 -2.73 9.14 -2.33
C GLY A 139 -1.46 9.01 -1.48
N MET A 140 -0.36 9.67 -1.86
CA MET A 140 0.85 9.69 -1.04
C MET A 140 0.82 10.91 -0.12
N GLU A 141 1.04 10.66 1.17
CA GLU A 141 1.09 11.72 2.20
C GLU A 141 2.50 12.33 2.30
N VAL A 142 3.51 11.50 2.02
CA VAL A 142 4.94 11.84 1.98
C VAL A 142 5.63 10.96 0.96
N HIS A 143 6.91 11.21 0.69
CA HIS A 143 7.72 10.33 -0.14
C HIS A 143 7.83 8.93 0.50
N ASN A 144 7.81 7.89 -0.30
CA ASN A 144 7.88 6.50 0.14
C ASN A 144 9.13 5.74 -0.35
N GLY A 145 10.14 6.46 -0.85
CA GLY A 145 11.37 5.86 -1.38
C GLY A 145 12.32 5.31 -0.31
N THR A 146 12.28 5.86 0.90
CA THR A 146 13.14 5.44 2.02
C THR A 146 12.38 4.50 2.94
N LEU A 147 12.70 3.20 2.89
CA LEU A 147 12.08 2.19 3.75
C LEU A 147 12.37 2.47 5.24
N GLY A 148 11.42 2.13 6.11
CA GLY A 148 11.52 2.26 7.56
C GLY A 148 11.14 3.63 8.13
N ILE A 149 11.01 4.68 7.31
CA ILE A 149 10.64 6.03 7.81
C ILE A 149 9.12 6.24 7.91
N GLY A 150 8.33 5.45 7.20
CA GLY A 150 6.88 5.66 7.11
C GLY A 150 6.20 5.61 8.47
N LEU A 151 6.57 4.64 9.31
CA LEU A 151 6.00 4.51 10.66
C LEU A 151 6.39 5.69 11.54
N SER A 152 7.65 6.15 11.52
CA SER A 152 8.09 7.29 12.34
C SER A 152 7.43 8.60 11.91
N THR A 153 7.24 8.81 10.61
CA THR A 153 6.54 9.98 10.07
C THR A 153 5.06 9.96 10.47
N GLY A 154 4.39 8.81 10.28
CA GLY A 154 3.01 8.61 10.71
C GLY A 154 2.82 8.81 12.22
N ALA A 155 3.74 8.25 13.03
CA ALA A 155 3.74 8.43 14.48
C ALA A 155 3.91 9.89 14.90
N GLY A 156 4.81 10.63 14.23
CA GLY A 156 4.99 12.07 14.46
C GLY A 156 3.72 12.87 14.19
N LEU A 157 3.03 12.57 13.07
CA LEU A 157 1.73 13.16 12.76
C LEU A 157 0.68 12.77 13.80
N ALA A 158 0.58 11.50 14.18
CA ALA A 158 -0.37 11.01 15.19
C ALA A 158 -0.16 11.70 16.54
N TYR A 159 1.08 11.88 16.95
CA TYR A 159 1.43 12.62 18.17
C TYR A 159 1.00 14.08 18.10
N GLY A 160 1.31 14.78 16.99
CA GLY A 160 0.87 16.16 16.76
C GLY A 160 -0.66 16.31 16.77
N ARG A 161 -1.40 15.38 16.15
CA ARG A 161 -2.87 15.35 16.15
C ARG A 161 -3.43 15.19 17.57
N ARG A 162 -2.85 14.27 18.35
CA ARG A 162 -3.26 14.06 19.75
C ARG A 162 -3.06 15.32 20.60
N LEU A 163 -1.94 16.03 20.40
CA LEU A 163 -1.68 17.31 21.11
C LEU A 163 -2.69 18.40 20.74
N ARG A 164 -3.25 18.37 19.53
CA ARG A 164 -4.30 19.28 19.09
C ARG A 164 -5.72 18.81 19.42
N GLY A 165 -5.88 17.62 20.00
CA GLY A 165 -7.19 17.04 20.30
C GLY A 165 -7.97 16.62 19.07
N GLU A 166 -7.31 16.29 17.96
CA GLU A 166 -7.92 15.77 16.74
C GLU A 166 -8.30 14.30 16.90
N SER A 167 -9.43 13.88 16.30
CA SER A 167 -9.98 12.53 16.48
C SER A 167 -9.61 11.52 15.40
N GLY A 168 -9.16 11.98 14.21
CA GLY A 168 -8.80 11.09 13.12
C GLY A 168 -7.55 10.26 13.43
N LEU A 169 -7.55 9.03 12.95
CA LEU A 169 -6.43 8.09 13.09
C LEU A 169 -5.34 8.34 12.05
N VAL A 170 -4.18 7.78 12.28
CA VAL A 170 -3.10 7.69 11.29
C VAL A 170 -2.85 6.21 11.00
N TRP A 171 -3.07 5.81 9.77
CA TRP A 171 -2.77 4.49 9.26
C TRP A 171 -1.45 4.47 8.52
N VAL A 172 -0.66 3.43 8.73
CA VAL A 172 0.61 3.21 8.01
C VAL A 172 0.57 1.83 7.37
N TYR A 173 0.63 1.79 6.05
CA TYR A 173 0.80 0.55 5.30
C TYR A 173 2.29 0.26 5.16
N MET A 174 2.73 -0.93 5.57
CA MET A 174 4.14 -1.32 5.67
C MET A 174 4.42 -2.63 4.94
N SER A 175 5.70 -2.90 4.67
CA SER A 175 6.20 -4.20 4.23
C SER A 175 7.10 -4.83 5.29
N ASP A 176 7.21 -6.16 5.27
CA ASP A 176 8.08 -6.90 6.20
C ASP A 176 9.58 -6.61 6.00
N GLY A 177 9.99 -6.16 4.81
CA GLY A 177 11.36 -5.69 4.57
C GLY A 177 11.76 -4.47 5.40
N GLU A 178 10.79 -3.64 5.84
CA GLU A 178 11.07 -2.45 6.66
C GLU A 178 11.50 -2.77 8.09
N VAL A 179 11.29 -4.00 8.56
CA VAL A 179 11.81 -4.41 9.88
C VAL A 179 13.32 -4.66 9.89
N GLN A 180 13.97 -4.60 8.74
CA GLN A 180 15.43 -4.61 8.65
C GLN A 180 16.04 -3.21 8.88
N GLU A 181 15.20 -2.17 8.88
CA GLU A 181 15.58 -0.79 9.16
C GLU A 181 15.44 -0.49 10.66
N GLY A 182 16.52 0.08 11.27
CA GLY A 182 16.55 0.42 12.70
C GLY A 182 15.44 1.37 13.10
N GLN A 183 15.11 2.33 12.22
CA GLN A 183 14.11 3.36 12.49
C GLN A 183 12.69 2.81 12.71
N THR A 184 12.34 1.66 12.13
CA THR A 184 11.06 0.99 12.41
C THR A 184 10.94 0.66 13.90
N TRP A 185 11.99 0.13 14.52
CA TRP A 185 12.02 -0.24 15.93
C TRP A 185 12.03 0.98 16.85
N GLU A 186 12.80 2.01 16.51
CA GLU A 186 12.84 3.29 17.21
C GLU A 186 11.46 3.96 17.21
N ALA A 187 10.73 3.92 16.08
CA ALA A 187 9.37 4.44 15.97
C ALA A 187 8.40 3.72 16.91
N ILE A 188 8.43 2.37 16.95
CA ILE A 188 7.58 1.58 17.86
C ILE A 188 7.86 1.95 19.32
N GLN A 189 9.14 1.98 19.71
CA GLN A 189 9.54 2.33 21.07
C GLN A 189 9.08 3.74 21.45
N SER A 190 9.22 4.70 20.54
CA SER A 190 8.76 6.08 20.74
C SER A 190 7.23 6.14 20.90
N CYS A 191 6.47 5.43 20.06
CA CYS A 191 5.02 5.35 20.19
C CYS A 191 4.60 4.80 21.55
N ALA A 192 5.20 3.70 21.98
CA ALA A 192 4.91 3.08 23.29
C ALA A 192 5.25 4.00 24.44
N HIS A 193 6.45 4.66 24.40
CA HIS A 193 6.88 5.59 25.44
C HIS A 193 5.93 6.79 25.60
N HIS A 194 5.49 7.36 24.49
CA HIS A 194 4.60 8.52 24.49
C HIS A 194 3.11 8.15 24.53
N GLY A 195 2.76 6.87 24.58
CA GLY A 195 1.39 6.36 24.61
C GLY A 195 0.59 6.73 23.34
N ILE A 196 1.24 6.71 22.18
CA ILE A 196 0.60 7.08 20.89
C ILE A 196 -0.24 5.90 20.39
N ASP A 197 -1.54 5.94 20.70
CA ASP A 197 -2.52 4.89 20.34
C ASP A 197 -3.49 5.29 19.23
N ASN A 198 -3.33 6.48 18.65
CA ASN A 198 -4.02 6.92 17.46
C ASN A 198 -3.25 6.63 16.15
N VAL A 199 -2.20 5.80 16.23
CA VAL A 199 -1.50 5.24 15.05
C VAL A 199 -1.77 3.74 14.96
N LYS A 200 -2.14 3.29 13.76
CA LYS A 200 -2.32 1.88 13.42
C LYS A 200 -1.50 1.54 12.18
N ALA A 201 -0.85 0.40 12.19
CA ALA A 201 -0.11 -0.08 11.04
C ALA A 201 -0.65 -1.44 10.57
N ILE A 202 -0.69 -1.66 9.26
CA ILE A 202 -0.86 -2.98 8.66
C ILE A 202 0.40 -3.29 7.85
N MET A 203 1.01 -4.43 8.14
CA MET A 203 2.26 -4.86 7.52
C MET A 203 2.01 -6.09 6.66
N ASP A 204 2.29 -5.99 5.37
CA ASP A 204 2.28 -7.14 4.48
C ASP A 204 3.49 -8.04 4.76
N VAL A 205 3.23 -9.23 5.32
CA VAL A 205 4.26 -10.22 5.66
C VAL A 205 4.27 -11.30 4.58
N ASN A 206 4.85 -10.96 3.42
CA ASN A 206 4.94 -11.84 2.26
C ASN A 206 6.25 -12.62 2.15
N ARG A 207 7.23 -12.32 3.02
CA ARG A 207 8.55 -12.93 3.09
C ARG A 207 9.38 -12.81 1.81
N GLN A 208 9.10 -11.79 0.99
CA GLN A 208 9.83 -11.53 -0.26
C GLN A 208 10.50 -10.17 -0.23
N GLN A 209 11.75 -10.12 -0.67
CA GLN A 209 12.55 -8.92 -0.82
C GLN A 209 13.03 -8.77 -2.27
N CYS A 210 13.66 -7.64 -2.59
CA CYS A 210 14.22 -7.36 -3.91
C CYS A 210 15.16 -8.49 -4.38
N ASP A 211 16.02 -8.96 -3.49
CA ASP A 211 17.07 -9.95 -3.80
C ASP A 211 16.63 -11.41 -3.58
N GLY A 212 15.39 -11.65 -3.21
CA GLY A 212 14.84 -12.99 -3.03
C GLY A 212 13.99 -13.18 -1.78
N ALA A 213 13.91 -14.41 -1.29
CA ALA A 213 13.19 -14.70 -0.06
C ALA A 213 13.92 -14.12 1.16
N MET A 214 13.19 -13.54 2.10
CA MET A 214 13.75 -12.97 3.34
C MET A 214 14.65 -13.95 4.08
N SER A 215 14.29 -15.23 4.13
CA SER A 215 15.08 -16.29 4.77
C SER A 215 16.48 -16.50 4.17
N SER A 216 16.69 -16.08 2.92
CA SER A 216 18.00 -16.23 2.24
C SER A 216 18.75 -14.90 2.14
N VAL A 217 18.06 -13.75 2.27
CA VAL A 217 18.68 -12.43 2.19
C VAL A 217 19.10 -11.96 3.59
N MET A 218 18.12 -11.76 4.48
CA MET A 218 18.35 -11.38 5.87
C MET A 218 17.12 -11.75 6.70
N GLU A 219 17.17 -12.87 7.40
CA GLU A 219 16.09 -13.33 8.27
C GLU A 219 16.07 -12.51 9.57
N VAL A 220 14.91 -11.99 9.90
CA VAL A 220 14.71 -11.14 11.10
C VAL A 220 14.09 -11.91 12.28
N GLY A 221 13.79 -13.20 12.11
CA GLY A 221 13.20 -14.04 13.15
C GLY A 221 11.74 -13.73 13.44
N ASP A 222 11.36 -13.83 14.71
CA ASP A 222 9.98 -13.61 15.16
C ASP A 222 9.67 -12.10 15.24
N ILE A 223 9.08 -11.58 14.16
CA ILE A 223 8.74 -10.15 14.03
C ILE A 223 7.74 -9.75 15.13
N GLN A 224 6.72 -10.58 15.38
CA GLN A 224 5.68 -10.29 16.37
C GLN A 224 6.28 -10.08 17.75
N LYS A 225 7.00 -11.07 18.26
CA LYS A 225 7.62 -10.99 19.60
C LYS A 225 8.56 -9.79 19.74
N LYS A 226 9.33 -9.49 18.69
CA LYS A 226 10.22 -8.33 18.72
C LYS A 226 9.43 -7.04 18.84
N MET A 227 8.41 -6.83 18.02
CA MET A 227 7.58 -5.62 18.10
C MET A 227 6.85 -5.48 19.44
N GLU A 228 6.36 -6.59 20.01
CA GLU A 228 5.77 -6.61 21.35
C GLU A 228 6.79 -6.21 22.42
N GLN A 229 8.04 -6.63 22.33
CA GLN A 229 9.12 -6.21 23.24
C GLN A 229 9.47 -4.73 23.12
N PHE A 230 9.27 -4.12 21.94
CA PHE A 230 9.38 -2.68 21.74
C PHE A 230 8.13 -1.91 22.18
N GLY A 231 7.07 -2.59 22.62
CA GLY A 231 5.89 -2.01 23.26
C GLY A 231 4.67 -1.86 22.39
N ALA A 232 4.64 -2.42 21.17
CA ALA A 232 3.45 -2.43 20.33
C ALA A 232 2.43 -3.47 20.79
N LYS A 233 1.15 -3.21 20.56
CA LYS A 233 0.12 -4.25 20.46
C LYS A 233 0.22 -4.85 19.06
N VAL A 234 0.48 -6.16 18.97
CA VAL A 234 0.67 -6.83 17.68
C VAL A 234 -0.33 -7.96 17.52
N ILE A 235 -0.91 -8.09 16.32
CA ILE A 235 -1.87 -9.13 15.99
C ILE A 235 -1.49 -9.71 14.63
N SER A 236 -1.27 -11.02 14.58
CA SER A 236 -1.03 -11.77 13.34
C SER A 236 -2.33 -12.27 12.76
N VAL A 237 -2.53 -12.06 11.46
CA VAL A 237 -3.72 -12.47 10.70
C VAL A 237 -3.35 -13.07 9.37
N ASN A 238 -4.27 -13.84 8.78
CA ASN A 238 -4.19 -14.19 7.37
C ASN A 238 -4.62 -12.98 6.54
N ALA A 239 -3.70 -12.46 5.71
CA ALA A 239 -3.92 -11.29 4.85
C ALA A 239 -5.10 -11.44 3.87
N HIS A 240 -5.47 -12.68 3.55
CA HIS A 240 -6.53 -13.01 2.60
C HIS A 240 -7.87 -13.33 3.28
N ALA A 241 -7.95 -13.18 4.60
CA ALA A 241 -9.17 -13.36 5.40
C ALA A 241 -9.62 -12.00 5.95
N LEU A 242 -10.55 -11.36 5.25
CA LEU A 242 -11.01 -10.01 5.60
C LEU A 242 -11.58 -9.92 7.01
N ASP A 243 -12.25 -10.97 7.49
CA ASP A 243 -12.80 -11.00 8.86
C ASP A 243 -11.70 -10.95 9.92
N GLU A 244 -10.57 -11.67 9.70
CA GLU A 244 -9.44 -11.60 10.62
C GLU A 244 -8.83 -10.19 10.67
N ILE A 245 -8.74 -9.49 9.51
CA ILE A 245 -8.25 -8.11 9.44
C ILE A 245 -9.19 -7.16 10.18
N ARG A 246 -10.52 -7.31 9.99
CA ARG A 246 -11.55 -6.51 10.66
C ARG A 246 -11.46 -6.67 12.19
N ASP A 247 -11.38 -7.91 12.66
CA ASP A 247 -11.31 -8.23 14.08
C ASP A 247 -10.03 -7.66 14.71
N ALA A 248 -8.89 -7.83 14.05
CA ALA A 248 -7.60 -7.28 14.50
C ALA A 248 -7.62 -5.75 14.59
N ALA A 249 -8.23 -5.08 13.63
CA ALA A 249 -8.32 -3.61 13.60
C ALA A 249 -9.26 -3.05 14.68
N ALA A 250 -10.23 -3.85 15.15
CA ALA A 250 -11.16 -3.49 16.21
C ALA A 250 -10.60 -3.70 17.63
N GLU A 251 -9.44 -4.37 17.76
CA GLU A 251 -8.82 -4.66 19.05
C GLU A 251 -8.44 -3.40 19.82
N LYS A 252 -8.60 -3.44 21.14
CA LYS A 252 -8.21 -2.35 22.03
C LYS A 252 -6.71 -2.36 22.30
N HIS A 253 -6.10 -1.20 22.18
CA HIS A 253 -4.65 -1.02 22.36
C HIS A 253 -4.28 0.29 23.11
N PRO A 254 -4.90 0.57 24.29
CA PRO A 254 -4.73 1.86 24.96
C PRO A 254 -3.26 2.13 25.28
N GLY A 255 -2.77 3.29 24.86
CA GLY A 255 -1.38 3.73 25.07
C GLY A 255 -0.33 2.99 24.23
N GLN A 256 -0.71 2.16 23.28
CA GLN A 256 0.20 1.39 22.43
C GLN A 256 -0.14 1.61 20.95
N PRO A 257 0.85 1.65 20.03
CA PRO A 257 0.55 1.54 18.61
C PRO A 257 0.01 0.14 18.30
N LEU A 258 -1.00 0.03 17.43
CA LEU A 258 -1.49 -1.25 16.92
C LEU A 258 -0.76 -1.61 15.63
N ILE A 259 -0.19 -2.82 15.57
CA ILE A 259 0.43 -3.36 14.36
C ILE A 259 -0.23 -4.67 13.99
N ILE A 260 -0.82 -4.72 12.80
CA ILE A 260 -1.44 -5.92 12.23
C ILE A 260 -0.42 -6.56 11.28
N LEU A 261 0.06 -7.75 11.62
CA LEU A 261 0.94 -8.53 10.75
C LEU A 261 0.09 -9.41 9.84
N ALA A 262 -0.11 -8.96 8.61
CA ALA A 262 -0.93 -9.64 7.62
C ALA A 262 -0.08 -10.65 6.82
N HIS A 263 -0.10 -11.92 7.23
CA HIS A 263 0.64 -12.99 6.56
C HIS A 263 0.01 -13.33 5.23
N SER A 264 0.74 -13.11 4.15
CA SER A 264 0.23 -13.17 2.78
C SER A 264 1.01 -14.13 1.89
N SER A 265 0.43 -14.43 0.73
CA SER A 265 1.08 -15.18 -0.33
C SER A 265 1.41 -14.25 -1.51
N PRO A 266 2.68 -14.18 -1.96
CA PRO A 266 3.11 -13.33 -3.07
C PRO A 266 2.62 -13.81 -4.44
N TYR A 267 1.83 -14.88 -4.49
CA TYR A 267 1.20 -15.43 -5.71
C TYR A 267 -0.28 -15.81 -5.47
N HIS A 268 -0.91 -15.25 -4.43
CA HIS A 268 -2.35 -15.44 -4.19
C HIS A 268 -3.18 -15.00 -5.39
N ALA A 269 -4.19 -15.79 -5.77
CA ALA A 269 -5.01 -15.63 -6.98
C ALA A 269 -4.26 -15.70 -8.33
N MET A 270 -2.92 -15.73 -8.32
CA MET A 270 -2.08 -15.88 -9.52
C MET A 270 -1.06 -17.01 -9.35
N PRO A 271 -1.47 -18.27 -9.15
CA PRO A 271 -0.56 -19.40 -8.88
C PRO A 271 0.56 -19.59 -9.92
N PRO A 272 0.40 -19.23 -11.22
CA PRO A 272 1.48 -19.33 -12.19
C PRO A 272 2.74 -18.57 -11.81
N LEU A 273 2.63 -17.47 -11.03
CA LEU A 273 3.78 -16.70 -10.54
C LEU A 273 4.73 -17.53 -9.67
N LYS A 274 4.25 -18.61 -9.04
CA LYS A 274 5.11 -19.49 -8.23
C LYS A 274 6.30 -20.06 -9.01
N LYS A 275 6.17 -20.21 -10.33
CA LYS A 275 7.25 -20.67 -11.22
C LYS A 275 8.47 -19.72 -11.21
N ARG A 276 8.27 -18.45 -10.80
CA ARG A 276 9.33 -17.43 -10.74
C ARG A 276 10.02 -17.31 -9.39
N PHE A 277 9.54 -18.05 -8.37
CA PHE A 277 10.15 -18.02 -7.04
C PHE A 277 11.66 -18.36 -7.12
N PRO A 278 12.55 -17.65 -6.42
CA PRO A 278 12.28 -16.57 -5.46
C PRO A 278 12.24 -15.13 -6.06
N ARG A 279 12.29 -14.97 -7.38
CA ARG A 279 12.36 -13.68 -8.07
C ARG A 279 10.96 -13.13 -8.34
N LEU A 280 10.29 -12.67 -7.28
CA LEU A 280 8.90 -12.21 -7.31
C LEU A 280 8.73 -10.71 -7.11
N HIS A 281 9.72 -10.02 -6.53
CA HIS A 281 9.58 -8.61 -6.13
C HIS A 281 9.22 -7.69 -7.30
N TYR A 282 9.88 -7.83 -8.44
CA TYR A 282 9.52 -7.14 -9.67
C TYR A 282 9.46 -8.14 -10.83
N VAL A 283 8.29 -8.25 -11.45
CA VAL A 283 8.06 -9.18 -12.56
C VAL A 283 8.38 -8.50 -13.87
N ARG A 284 9.41 -8.99 -14.57
CA ARG A 284 9.74 -8.65 -15.95
C ARG A 284 9.96 -9.95 -16.69
N PHE A 285 9.35 -10.08 -17.86
CA PHE A 285 9.48 -11.26 -18.71
C PHE A 285 10.75 -11.15 -19.57
N GLN A 286 11.47 -12.26 -19.72
CA GLN A 286 12.77 -12.31 -20.41
C GLN A 286 12.59 -12.51 -21.93
N SER A 287 11.44 -13.04 -22.36
CA SER A 287 11.10 -13.18 -23.78
C SER A 287 9.60 -12.96 -23.98
N GLU A 288 9.21 -12.75 -25.24
CA GLU A 288 7.82 -12.60 -25.63
C GLU A 288 7.03 -13.90 -25.41
N GLU A 289 7.66 -15.06 -25.61
CA GLU A 289 7.05 -16.37 -25.34
C GLU A 289 6.71 -16.53 -23.87
N GLU A 290 7.63 -16.12 -22.95
CA GLU A 290 7.37 -16.13 -21.50
C GLU A 290 6.22 -15.20 -21.16
N ARG A 291 6.22 -13.96 -21.70
CA ARG A 291 5.18 -12.95 -21.49
C ARG A 291 3.82 -13.46 -21.93
N ALA A 292 3.73 -13.99 -23.16
CA ALA A 292 2.50 -14.54 -23.70
C ALA A 292 2.00 -15.78 -22.91
N ALA A 293 2.90 -16.65 -22.48
CA ALA A 293 2.53 -17.81 -21.67
C ALA A 293 1.99 -17.40 -20.30
N MET A 294 2.70 -16.49 -19.59
CA MET A 294 2.26 -15.98 -18.29
C MET A 294 0.96 -15.20 -18.39
N ASN A 295 0.76 -14.43 -19.47
CA ASN A 295 -0.50 -13.74 -19.74
C ASN A 295 -1.67 -14.73 -19.80
N ARG A 296 -1.56 -15.79 -20.61
CA ARG A 296 -2.61 -16.82 -20.70
C ARG A 296 -2.83 -17.55 -19.37
N ASP A 297 -1.74 -18.00 -18.74
CA ASP A 297 -1.82 -18.79 -17.51
C ASP A 297 -2.47 -18.00 -16.36
N ILE A 298 -2.10 -16.73 -16.20
CA ILE A 298 -2.66 -15.86 -15.15
C ILE A 298 -4.10 -15.47 -15.49
N ALA A 299 -4.39 -15.12 -16.74
CA ALA A 299 -5.76 -14.79 -17.15
C ALA A 299 -6.71 -15.96 -16.86
N VAL A 300 -6.34 -17.18 -17.22
CA VAL A 300 -7.13 -18.39 -16.88
C VAL A 300 -7.31 -18.55 -15.36
N ALA A 301 -6.24 -18.36 -14.59
CA ALA A 301 -6.31 -18.49 -13.12
C ALA A 301 -7.25 -17.45 -12.48
N MET A 302 -7.36 -16.28 -13.07
CA MET A 302 -8.22 -15.18 -12.60
C MET A 302 -9.62 -15.20 -13.23
N GLY A 303 -9.92 -16.11 -14.19
CA GLY A 303 -11.18 -16.13 -14.93
C GLY A 303 -11.34 -14.92 -15.87
N LEU A 304 -10.24 -14.44 -16.44
CA LEU A 304 -10.17 -13.31 -17.37
C LEU A 304 -9.76 -13.77 -18.77
N ASP A 305 -10.01 -12.92 -19.76
CA ASP A 305 -9.37 -13.05 -21.07
C ASP A 305 -7.92 -12.58 -21.01
N PRO A 306 -7.00 -13.16 -21.83
CA PRO A 306 -5.66 -12.66 -21.97
C PRO A 306 -5.61 -11.17 -22.34
N VAL A 307 -4.70 -10.44 -21.75
CA VAL A 307 -4.52 -9.00 -21.99
C VAL A 307 -3.98 -8.78 -23.40
N GLU A 308 -4.60 -7.88 -24.15
CA GLU A 308 -4.06 -7.40 -25.43
C GLU A 308 -2.94 -6.40 -25.20
N TYR A 309 -1.84 -6.54 -25.92
CA TYR A 309 -0.68 -5.64 -25.88
C TYR A 309 0.10 -5.67 -27.19
N ASP A 310 0.80 -4.61 -27.47
CA ASP A 310 1.74 -4.54 -28.61
C ASP A 310 3.03 -5.30 -28.28
N ALA A 311 3.49 -6.16 -29.18
CA ALA A 311 4.66 -7.03 -29.02
C ALA A 311 5.99 -6.29 -29.28
#